data_49081cd3ca16e0b11231d002e717806f
#
_entry.id   49081cd3ca16e0b11231d002e717806f
#
_cell.length_a   1.000
_cell.length_b   1.000
_cell.length_c   1.000
_cell.angle_alpha   90.00
_cell.angle_beta   90.00
_cell.angle_gamma   90.00
#
_symmetry.space_group_name_H-M   'P 1'
#
loop_
_entity.id
_entity.type
_entity.pdbx_description
1 polymer ?
#
loop_
_entity_poly.entity_id
_entity_poly.type
_entity_poly.pdbx_seq_one_letter_code
_entity_poly.pdbx_strand_id
1 'polypeptide(L)'
;ISRFVLKTHANIDRPAIMSALPTQKGHCHMLDLGANVESEAHHLVQFAHMGSIVAQALEGIERPRVALLNIGEEEIKGNDLIKQAHQLLKESSLNYIGYIEGDGVFKGEADVVVCDGFVGNIALKTTEGVAKMMAGFIKEEIQRNWLTKITGVIAYPIWKGLKKRMDPGSYNGASLVGLTGIVVKSHGSADIASF
;
A
#
# COMPACT_ATOMS: atom_id res chain seq x y z
N ILE A 1 19.78 7.39 6.43
CA ILE A 1 21.00 7.07 5.66
C ILE A 1 20.73 7.25 4.17
N SER A 2 19.74 6.58 3.54
CA SER A 2 19.48 6.64 2.09
C SER A 2 19.33 8.07 1.55
N ARG A 3 18.60 8.95 2.24
CA ARG A 3 18.41 10.34 1.86
C ARG A 3 19.72 11.16 1.83
N PHE A 4 20.67 10.83 2.71
CA PHE A 4 21.97 11.53 2.74
C PHE A 4 22.92 11.04 1.65
N VAL A 5 22.83 9.79 1.27
CA VAL A 5 23.71 9.17 0.26
C VAL A 5 23.17 9.39 -1.16
N LEU A 6 21.86 9.15 -1.37
CA LEU A 6 21.25 9.14 -2.71
C LEU A 6 20.53 10.44 -3.07
N LYS A 7 20.40 11.41 -2.19
CA LYS A 7 19.66 12.66 -2.42
C LYS A 7 18.23 12.42 -2.94
N THR A 8 17.38 13.40 -2.80
CA THR A 8 16.04 13.42 -3.42
C THR A 8 16.11 13.96 -4.83
N HIS A 9 15.15 13.61 -5.68
CA HIS A 9 14.94 14.28 -6.95
C HIS A 9 14.63 15.76 -6.75
N ALA A 10 14.93 16.60 -7.76
CA ALA A 10 14.48 17.98 -7.76
C ALA A 10 12.96 18.05 -7.56
N ASN A 11 12.50 18.97 -6.74
CA ASN A 11 11.08 19.14 -6.37
C ASN A 11 10.47 18.02 -5.50
N ILE A 12 11.27 17.11 -4.94
CA ILE A 12 10.85 16.14 -3.95
C ILE A 12 11.53 16.47 -2.61
N ASP A 13 10.73 16.89 -1.63
CA ASP A 13 11.23 17.26 -0.32
C ASP A 13 11.55 16.04 0.54
N ARG A 14 10.70 15.03 0.44
CA ARG A 14 10.82 13.80 1.24
C ARG A 14 10.55 12.55 0.40
N PRO A 15 11.38 11.51 0.52
CA PRO A 15 11.08 10.21 -0.04
C PRO A 15 9.92 9.57 0.74
N ALA A 16 9.15 8.72 0.08
CA ALA A 16 8.07 7.95 0.69
C ALA A 16 8.30 6.45 0.54
N ILE A 17 7.86 5.67 1.54
CA ILE A 17 7.80 4.21 1.42
C ILE A 17 6.50 3.86 0.70
N MET A 18 6.65 3.17 -0.43
CA MET A 18 5.54 2.68 -1.24
C MET A 18 5.53 1.15 -1.29
N SER A 19 4.36 0.57 -1.22
CA SER A 19 4.16 -0.86 -1.50
C SER A 19 2.85 -1.08 -2.26
N ALA A 20 2.80 -2.16 -3.04
CA ALA A 20 1.56 -2.63 -3.63
C ALA A 20 0.78 -3.47 -2.60
N LEU A 21 -0.49 -3.16 -2.42
CA LEU A 21 -1.42 -3.93 -1.58
C LEU A 21 -2.36 -4.73 -2.48
N PRO A 22 -2.64 -6.01 -2.17
CA PRO A 22 -3.58 -6.80 -2.93
C PRO A 22 -5.00 -6.25 -2.77
N THR A 23 -5.75 -6.24 -3.86
CA THR A 23 -7.15 -5.83 -3.88
C THR A 23 -8.01 -6.89 -4.57
N GLN A 24 -9.33 -6.72 -4.52
CA GLN A 24 -10.25 -7.59 -5.25
C GLN A 24 -10.07 -7.52 -6.78
N LYS A 25 -9.50 -6.41 -7.29
CA LYS A 25 -9.34 -6.14 -8.73
C LYS A 25 -7.87 -6.13 -9.20
N GLY A 26 -6.96 -6.67 -8.41
CA GLY A 26 -5.52 -6.66 -8.70
C GLY A 26 -4.74 -6.13 -7.51
N HIS A 27 -4.13 -4.97 -7.62
CA HIS A 27 -3.42 -4.33 -6.52
C HIS A 27 -3.56 -2.79 -6.58
N CYS A 28 -3.22 -2.15 -5.47
CA CYS A 28 -3.21 -0.71 -5.29
C CYS A 28 -1.87 -0.29 -4.70
N HIS A 29 -1.27 0.75 -5.22
CA HIS A 29 -0.04 1.33 -4.66
C HIS A 29 -0.38 2.27 -3.52
N MET A 30 0.14 2.02 -2.33
CA MET A 30 -0.08 2.87 -1.16
C MET A 30 1.20 3.56 -0.71
N LEU A 31 1.12 4.86 -0.44
CA LEU A 31 2.19 5.76 0.03
C LEU A 31 1.61 6.72 1.11
N ASP A 32 2.29 7.14 2.13
CA ASP A 32 3.55 6.69 2.68
C ASP A 32 3.31 5.59 3.72
N LEU A 33 4.17 4.58 3.75
CA LEU A 33 4.03 3.43 4.66
C LEU A 33 5.03 3.48 5.84
N GLY A 34 5.44 4.70 6.23
CA GLY A 34 6.24 4.90 7.43
C GLY A 34 7.62 5.51 7.22
N ALA A 35 7.88 6.19 6.10
CA ALA A 35 9.09 7.00 5.94
C ALA A 35 8.98 8.35 6.68
N ASN A 36 7.77 8.93 6.74
CA ASN A 36 7.51 10.24 7.33
C ASN A 36 6.35 10.15 8.30
N VAL A 37 6.64 10.23 9.60
CA VAL A 37 5.61 10.18 10.66
C VAL A 37 4.74 11.43 10.64
N GLU A 38 5.35 12.58 10.35
CA GLU A 38 4.65 13.86 10.18
C GLU A 38 4.84 14.34 8.76
N SER A 39 3.76 14.67 8.09
CA SER A 39 3.74 15.20 6.73
C SER A 39 2.96 16.52 6.68
N GLU A 40 3.26 17.33 5.69
CA GLU A 40 2.49 18.51 5.32
C GLU A 40 1.69 18.23 4.04
N ALA A 41 0.69 19.05 3.74
CA ALA A 41 -0.20 18.84 2.60
C ALA A 41 0.56 18.72 1.26
N HIS A 42 1.58 19.54 1.05
CA HIS A 42 2.40 19.48 -0.17
C HIS A 42 3.20 18.18 -0.29
N HIS A 43 3.60 17.54 0.84
CA HIS A 43 4.23 16.22 0.82
C HIS A 43 3.27 15.16 0.29
N LEU A 44 2.00 15.18 0.71
CA LEU A 44 0.99 14.24 0.21
C LEU A 44 0.75 14.43 -1.29
N VAL A 45 0.80 15.65 -1.79
CA VAL A 45 0.74 15.93 -3.24
C VAL A 45 1.95 15.37 -3.97
N GLN A 46 3.15 15.52 -3.43
CA GLN A 46 4.35 14.92 -4.01
C GLN A 46 4.27 13.39 -4.01
N PHE A 47 3.76 12.78 -2.93
CA PHE A 47 3.53 11.34 -2.86
C PHE A 47 2.53 10.88 -3.94
N ALA A 48 1.46 11.63 -4.15
CA ALA A 48 0.48 11.36 -5.20
C ALA A 48 1.12 11.34 -6.61
N HIS A 49 1.95 12.33 -6.91
CA HIS A 49 2.69 12.38 -8.17
C HIS A 49 3.65 11.19 -8.32
N MET A 50 4.43 10.88 -7.28
CA MET A 50 5.35 9.74 -7.30
C MET A 50 4.61 8.41 -7.51
N GLY A 51 3.51 8.19 -6.77
CA GLY A 51 2.68 6.99 -6.92
C GLY A 51 2.07 6.86 -8.31
N SER A 52 1.56 7.97 -8.85
CA SER A 52 1.00 8.01 -10.21
C SER A 52 2.03 7.64 -11.27
N ILE A 53 3.24 8.19 -11.20
CA ILE A 53 4.34 7.87 -12.14
C ILE A 53 4.71 6.38 -12.05
N VAL A 54 4.78 5.83 -10.85
CA VAL A 54 5.10 4.41 -10.66
C VAL A 54 3.99 3.52 -11.20
N ALA A 55 2.72 3.82 -10.93
CA ALA A 55 1.59 3.07 -11.47
C ALA A 55 1.54 3.12 -13.00
N GLN A 56 1.84 4.28 -13.62
CA GLN A 56 1.98 4.39 -15.05
C GLN A 56 3.09 3.48 -15.60
N ALA A 57 4.26 3.53 -14.97
CA ALA A 57 5.44 2.81 -15.46
C ALA A 57 5.34 1.29 -15.28
N LEU A 58 4.78 0.82 -14.17
CA LEU A 58 4.73 -0.61 -13.85
C LEU A 58 3.47 -1.30 -14.40
N GLU A 59 2.32 -0.60 -14.35
CA GLU A 59 1.02 -1.19 -14.69
C GLU A 59 0.54 -0.80 -16.10
N GLY A 60 1.20 0.17 -16.73
CA GLY A 60 0.76 0.70 -18.03
C GLY A 60 -0.56 1.49 -17.95
N ILE A 61 -0.97 1.94 -16.76
CA ILE A 61 -2.19 2.73 -16.58
C ILE A 61 -1.90 4.17 -16.99
N GLU A 62 -2.47 4.63 -18.08
CA GLU A 62 -2.18 5.94 -18.64
C GLU A 62 -2.54 7.09 -17.66
N ARG A 63 -3.66 6.98 -16.96
CA ARG A 63 -4.14 7.95 -15.95
C ARG A 63 -4.59 7.25 -14.67
N PRO A 64 -3.66 6.86 -13.77
CA PRO A 64 -3.99 6.17 -12.53
C PRO A 64 -4.95 6.97 -11.67
N ARG A 65 -5.95 6.31 -11.10
CA ARG A 65 -6.87 6.90 -10.13
C ARG A 65 -6.14 7.10 -8.80
N VAL A 66 -6.01 8.34 -8.38
CA VAL A 66 -5.34 8.74 -7.14
C VAL A 66 -6.38 9.13 -6.10
N ALA A 67 -6.29 8.60 -4.90
CA ALA A 67 -7.15 8.94 -3.78
C ALA A 67 -6.35 9.30 -2.52
N LEU A 68 -6.93 10.11 -1.64
CA LEU A 68 -6.43 10.32 -0.27
C LEU A 68 -7.14 9.40 0.70
N LEU A 69 -6.38 8.68 1.51
CA LEU A 69 -6.92 7.90 2.61
C LEU A 69 -7.54 8.83 3.66
N ASN A 70 -8.78 8.57 4.01
CA ASN A 70 -9.53 9.36 4.98
C ASN A 70 -10.46 8.47 5.83
N ILE A 71 -11.12 9.07 6.82
CA ILE A 71 -12.08 8.43 7.72
C ILE A 71 -13.53 8.49 7.22
N GLY A 72 -13.75 8.96 6.01
CA GLY A 72 -15.03 9.12 5.34
C GLY A 72 -14.82 9.81 4.00
N GLU A 73 -15.77 9.66 3.08
CA GLU A 73 -15.69 10.23 1.73
C GLU A 73 -16.21 11.67 1.65
N GLU A 74 -16.90 12.15 2.69
CA GLU A 74 -17.47 13.49 2.71
C GLU A 74 -16.39 14.57 2.87
N GLU A 75 -16.52 15.69 2.19
CA GLU A 75 -15.54 16.79 2.19
C GLU A 75 -15.25 17.38 3.59
N ILE A 76 -16.21 17.25 4.52
CA ILE A 76 -16.06 17.75 5.90
C ILE A 76 -15.21 16.83 6.77
N LYS A 77 -15.01 15.58 6.37
CA LYS A 77 -14.26 14.58 7.13
C LYS A 77 -12.74 14.76 7.01
N GLY A 78 -12.04 14.20 7.98
CA GLY A 78 -10.57 14.26 8.04
C GLY A 78 -10.05 15.46 8.81
N ASN A 79 -8.74 15.40 9.07
CA ASN A 79 -7.99 16.46 9.74
C ASN A 79 -7.59 17.58 8.74
N ASP A 80 -6.99 18.64 9.27
CA ASP A 80 -6.59 19.80 8.45
C ASP A 80 -5.56 19.43 7.38
N LEU A 81 -4.64 18.52 7.67
CA LEU A 81 -3.66 18.01 6.71
C LEU A 81 -4.36 17.43 5.47
N ILE A 82 -5.31 16.53 5.69
CA ILE A 82 -6.05 15.85 4.61
C ILE A 82 -6.90 16.83 3.82
N LYS A 83 -7.58 17.78 4.50
CA LYS A 83 -8.39 18.81 3.83
C LYS A 83 -7.54 19.74 2.95
N GLN A 84 -6.38 20.17 3.44
CA GLN A 84 -5.45 21.00 2.67
C GLN A 84 -4.88 20.23 1.46
N ALA A 85 -4.46 18.97 1.65
CA ALA A 85 -3.97 18.13 0.57
C ALA A 85 -5.05 17.88 -0.49
N HIS A 86 -6.30 17.69 -0.08
CA HIS A 86 -7.45 17.54 -0.98
C HIS A 86 -7.63 18.75 -1.90
N GLN A 87 -7.56 19.97 -1.37
CA GLN A 87 -7.67 21.19 -2.19
C GLN A 87 -6.53 21.27 -3.21
N LEU A 88 -5.30 21.01 -2.79
CA LEU A 88 -4.15 21.02 -3.69
C LEU A 88 -4.24 19.94 -4.79
N LEU A 89 -4.73 18.75 -4.44
CA LEU A 89 -4.90 17.66 -5.42
C LEU A 89 -6.04 17.92 -6.40
N LYS A 90 -7.12 18.60 -6.00
CA LYS A 90 -8.17 19.05 -6.92
C LYS A 90 -7.65 19.99 -8.02
N GLU A 91 -6.66 20.82 -7.69
CA GLU A 91 -6.02 21.77 -8.61
C GLU A 91 -4.88 21.12 -9.44
N SER A 92 -4.49 19.91 -9.13
CA SER A 92 -3.41 19.20 -9.82
C SER A 92 -3.85 18.61 -11.17
N SER A 93 -2.87 18.19 -11.98
CA SER A 93 -3.12 17.48 -13.26
C SER A 93 -3.41 15.98 -13.07
N LEU A 94 -3.35 15.46 -11.85
CA LEU A 94 -3.58 14.05 -11.54
C LEU A 94 -5.05 13.66 -11.76
N ASN A 95 -5.29 12.39 -12.04
CA ASN A 95 -6.63 11.83 -12.02
C ASN A 95 -7.07 11.57 -10.55
N TYR A 96 -7.22 12.66 -9.80
CA TYR A 96 -7.60 12.63 -8.41
C TYR A 96 -9.10 12.36 -8.27
N ILE A 97 -9.45 11.28 -7.57
CA ILE A 97 -10.84 10.82 -7.43
C ILE A 97 -11.46 11.18 -6.07
N GLY A 98 -10.73 11.88 -5.20
CA GLY A 98 -11.23 12.28 -3.88
C GLY A 98 -10.73 11.42 -2.74
N TYR A 99 -11.55 11.28 -1.72
CA TYR A 99 -11.24 10.47 -0.54
C TYR A 99 -11.57 9.00 -0.75
N ILE A 100 -10.90 8.15 0.00
CA ILE A 100 -11.15 6.71 0.09
C ILE A 100 -11.04 6.26 1.55
N GLU A 101 -11.92 5.38 1.99
CA GLU A 101 -11.82 4.74 3.29
C GLU A 101 -10.92 3.48 3.23
N GLY A 102 -10.51 2.98 4.39
CA GLY A 102 -9.59 1.85 4.46
C GLY A 102 -10.09 0.57 3.78
N ASP A 103 -11.41 0.33 3.77
CA ASP A 103 -12.01 -0.83 3.10
C ASP A 103 -12.05 -0.64 1.57
N GLY A 104 -12.21 0.60 1.08
CA GLY A 104 -12.17 0.96 -0.33
C GLY A 104 -10.82 0.63 -0.99
N VAL A 105 -9.71 0.73 -0.23
CA VAL A 105 -8.37 0.32 -0.68
C VAL A 105 -8.41 -1.13 -1.18
N PHE A 106 -8.99 -2.03 -0.40
CA PHE A 106 -9.04 -3.47 -0.73
C PHE A 106 -10.11 -3.83 -1.78
N LYS A 107 -11.10 -2.96 -2.00
CA LYS A 107 -12.07 -3.10 -3.11
C LYS A 107 -11.45 -2.76 -4.48
N GLY A 108 -10.29 -2.08 -4.50
CA GLY A 108 -9.63 -1.63 -5.72
C GLY A 108 -10.36 -0.45 -6.37
N GLU A 109 -10.78 0.51 -5.55
CA GLU A 109 -11.46 1.73 -6.01
C GLU A 109 -10.45 2.76 -6.55
N ALA A 110 -9.20 2.72 -6.08
CA ALA A 110 -8.09 3.54 -6.54
C ALA A 110 -6.89 2.68 -6.96
N ASP A 111 -6.06 3.23 -7.85
CA ASP A 111 -4.80 2.61 -8.27
C ASP A 111 -3.62 3.09 -7.39
N VAL A 112 -3.76 4.30 -6.86
CA VAL A 112 -2.79 4.92 -5.93
C VAL A 112 -3.55 5.50 -4.75
N VAL A 113 -3.17 5.15 -3.54
CA VAL A 113 -3.71 5.71 -2.30
C VAL A 113 -2.62 6.39 -1.50
N VAL A 114 -2.87 7.64 -1.11
CA VAL A 114 -1.91 8.47 -0.40
C VAL A 114 -2.36 8.72 1.03
N CYS A 115 -1.41 8.65 1.95
CA CYS A 115 -1.58 8.97 3.36
C CYS A 115 -0.25 9.48 3.94
N ASP A 116 -0.27 9.99 5.18
CA ASP A 116 0.96 10.18 5.94
C ASP A 116 1.53 8.83 6.41
N GLY A 117 2.83 8.84 6.74
CA GLY A 117 3.50 7.57 7.08
C GLY A 117 3.08 6.98 8.43
N PHE A 118 2.49 7.76 9.34
CA PHE A 118 1.96 7.22 10.60
C PHE A 118 0.72 6.38 10.31
N VAL A 119 -0.26 6.96 9.62
CA VAL A 119 -1.50 6.26 9.24
C VAL A 119 -1.20 5.07 8.32
N GLY A 120 -0.34 5.27 7.32
CA GLY A 120 0.03 4.22 6.37
C GLY A 120 0.73 3.04 7.03
N ASN A 121 1.65 3.27 7.96
CA ASN A 121 2.30 2.20 8.70
C ASN A 121 1.33 1.43 9.61
N ILE A 122 0.41 2.13 10.27
CA ILE A 122 -0.64 1.47 11.07
C ILE A 122 -1.53 0.61 10.17
N ALA A 123 -2.02 1.15 9.06
CA ALA A 123 -2.86 0.42 8.11
C ALA A 123 -2.15 -0.84 7.59
N LEU A 124 -0.89 -0.72 7.16
CA LEU A 124 -0.09 -1.85 6.70
C LEU A 124 0.08 -2.91 7.78
N LYS A 125 0.51 -2.52 8.99
CA LYS A 125 0.77 -3.46 10.09
C LYS A 125 -0.49 -4.15 10.60
N THR A 126 -1.61 -3.43 10.63
CA THR A 126 -2.92 -4.01 10.97
C THR A 126 -3.33 -5.03 9.93
N THR A 127 -3.22 -4.71 8.65
CA THR A 127 -3.53 -5.63 7.54
C THR A 127 -2.65 -6.88 7.58
N GLU A 128 -1.34 -6.73 7.76
CA GLU A 128 -0.42 -7.86 7.94
C GLU A 128 -0.81 -8.74 9.15
N GLY A 129 -1.18 -8.10 10.26
CA GLY A 129 -1.61 -8.79 11.47
C GLY A 129 -2.89 -9.61 11.26
N VAL A 130 -3.90 -9.02 10.65
CA VAL A 130 -5.17 -9.70 10.32
C VAL A 130 -4.93 -10.85 9.35
N ALA A 131 -4.13 -10.67 8.31
CA ALA A 131 -3.81 -11.73 7.35
C ALA A 131 -3.11 -12.92 8.02
N LYS A 132 -2.13 -12.66 8.91
CA LYS A 132 -1.45 -13.71 9.69
C LYS A 132 -2.40 -14.43 10.65
N MET A 133 -3.26 -13.69 11.33
CA MET A 133 -4.27 -14.26 12.25
C MET A 133 -5.24 -15.18 11.50
N MET A 134 -5.77 -14.74 10.36
CA MET A 134 -6.67 -15.55 9.52
C MET A 134 -5.99 -16.83 9.02
N ALA A 135 -4.74 -16.72 8.55
CA ALA A 135 -3.96 -17.89 8.15
C ALA A 135 -3.75 -18.88 9.31
N GLY A 136 -3.53 -18.37 10.54
CA GLY A 136 -3.47 -19.17 11.77
C GLY A 136 -4.76 -19.93 12.03
N PHE A 137 -5.90 -19.25 12.04
CA PHE A 137 -7.21 -19.87 12.27
C PHE A 137 -7.52 -20.95 11.22
N ILE A 138 -7.24 -20.69 9.96
CA ILE A 138 -7.41 -21.68 8.89
C ILE A 138 -6.54 -22.93 9.16
N LYS A 139 -5.28 -22.73 9.55
CA LYS A 139 -4.37 -23.83 9.86
C LYS A 139 -4.87 -24.65 11.05
N GLU A 140 -5.36 -24.01 12.12
CA GLU A 140 -5.92 -24.65 13.30
C GLU A 140 -7.14 -25.48 12.93
N GLU A 141 -8.09 -24.95 12.16
CA GLU A 141 -9.29 -25.66 11.71
C GLU A 141 -8.96 -26.87 10.82
N ILE A 142 -7.98 -26.76 9.93
CA ILE A 142 -7.50 -27.89 9.14
C ILE A 142 -6.91 -28.98 10.01
N GLN A 143 -6.22 -28.62 11.11
CA GLN A 143 -5.57 -29.59 11.99
C GLN A 143 -6.47 -30.17 13.08
N ARG A 144 -7.70 -29.70 13.23
CA ARG A 144 -8.62 -30.02 14.33
C ARG A 144 -8.93 -31.52 14.47
N ASN A 145 -9.11 -32.23 13.35
CA ASN A 145 -9.36 -33.68 13.35
C ASN A 145 -8.92 -34.34 12.02
N TRP A 146 -9.05 -35.68 11.95
CA TRP A 146 -8.61 -36.41 10.78
C TRP A 146 -9.43 -36.12 9.51
N LEU A 147 -10.75 -35.84 9.63
CA LEU A 147 -11.61 -35.46 8.51
C LEU A 147 -11.21 -34.10 7.94
N THR A 148 -10.99 -33.09 8.81
CA THR A 148 -10.56 -31.76 8.36
C THR A 148 -9.15 -31.78 7.75
N LYS A 149 -8.28 -32.70 8.17
CA LYS A 149 -6.97 -32.90 7.52
C LYS A 149 -7.13 -33.42 6.08
N ILE A 150 -8.01 -34.41 5.86
CA ILE A 150 -8.30 -34.93 4.51
C ILE A 150 -8.88 -33.81 3.64
N THR A 151 -9.89 -33.08 4.12
CA THR A 151 -10.47 -31.96 3.37
C THR A 151 -9.44 -30.85 3.09
N GLY A 152 -8.52 -30.59 4.02
CA GLY A 152 -7.41 -29.66 3.84
C GLY A 152 -6.45 -30.06 2.72
N VAL A 153 -6.16 -31.37 2.58
CA VAL A 153 -5.35 -31.90 1.47
C VAL A 153 -6.08 -31.74 0.14
N ILE A 154 -7.36 -32.05 0.07
CA ILE A 154 -8.18 -31.87 -1.14
C ILE A 154 -8.27 -30.39 -1.53
N ALA A 155 -8.42 -29.50 -0.55
CA ALA A 155 -8.50 -28.05 -0.75
C ALA A 155 -7.13 -27.37 -0.95
N TYR A 156 -6.02 -28.11 -0.91
CA TYR A 156 -4.67 -27.54 -1.02
C TYR A 156 -4.46 -26.63 -2.25
N PRO A 157 -4.96 -26.94 -3.46
CA PRO A 157 -4.83 -26.04 -4.61
C PRO A 157 -5.51 -24.67 -4.38
N ILE A 158 -6.66 -24.65 -3.68
CA ILE A 158 -7.39 -23.43 -3.32
C ILE A 158 -6.55 -22.60 -2.34
N TRP A 159 -6.01 -23.25 -1.32
CA TRP A 159 -5.16 -22.60 -0.31
C TRP A 159 -3.88 -22.03 -0.92
N LYS A 160 -3.26 -22.79 -1.83
CA LYS A 160 -2.07 -22.31 -2.56
C LYS A 160 -2.38 -21.07 -3.39
N GLY A 161 -3.52 -21.04 -4.07
CA GLY A 161 -3.98 -19.89 -4.84
C GLY A 161 -4.27 -18.68 -3.95
N LEU A 162 -4.95 -18.89 -2.82
CA LEU A 162 -5.25 -17.82 -1.84
C LEU A 162 -3.97 -17.27 -1.22
N LYS A 163 -3.06 -18.15 -0.77
CA LYS A 163 -1.76 -17.76 -0.23
C LYS A 163 -0.99 -16.89 -1.23
N LYS A 164 -0.94 -17.27 -2.50
CA LYS A 164 -0.27 -16.50 -3.55
C LYS A 164 -0.87 -15.09 -3.71
N ARG A 165 -2.19 -14.94 -3.59
CA ARG A 165 -2.86 -13.62 -3.67
C ARG A 165 -2.66 -12.76 -2.43
N MET A 166 -2.52 -13.38 -1.26
CA MET A 166 -2.38 -12.71 0.04
C MET A 166 -0.92 -12.57 0.49
N ASP A 167 0.02 -13.18 -0.24
CA ASP A 167 1.42 -13.18 0.16
C ASP A 167 2.05 -11.79 -0.04
N PRO A 168 2.40 -11.09 1.04
CA PRO A 168 3.13 -9.84 0.91
C PRO A 168 4.46 -10.00 0.15
N GLY A 169 5.03 -11.22 0.18
CA GLY A 169 6.25 -11.56 -0.55
C GLY A 169 6.08 -11.57 -2.07
N SER A 170 4.86 -11.76 -2.59
CA SER A 170 4.59 -11.68 -4.04
C SER A 170 4.64 -10.24 -4.59
N TYR A 171 4.53 -9.25 -3.70
CA TYR A 171 4.64 -7.83 -3.98
C TYR A 171 5.88 -7.25 -3.30
N ASN A 172 6.98 -8.02 -3.38
CA ASN A 172 8.20 -7.82 -2.61
C ASN A 172 8.80 -6.45 -2.72
N GLY A 173 9.07 -5.94 -1.53
CA GLY A 173 9.87 -4.78 -1.30
C GLY A 173 9.03 -3.49 -1.27
N ALA A 174 8.96 -2.90 -0.08
CA ALA A 174 8.58 -1.51 0.00
C ALA A 174 9.68 -0.68 -0.67
N SER A 175 9.37 -0.02 -1.77
CA SER A 175 10.31 0.86 -2.46
C SER A 175 10.31 2.23 -1.78
N LEU A 176 11.50 2.77 -1.54
CA LEU A 176 11.65 4.16 -1.11
C LEU A 176 11.73 5.03 -2.35
N VAL A 177 10.58 5.59 -2.74
CA VAL A 177 10.45 6.44 -3.93
C VAL A 177 10.83 7.89 -3.65
N GLY A 178 11.20 8.64 -4.69
CA GLY A 178 11.61 10.05 -4.60
C GLY A 178 13.12 10.26 -4.44
N LEU A 179 13.92 9.20 -4.47
CA LEU A 179 15.39 9.26 -4.44
C LEU A 179 15.98 9.12 -5.85
N THR A 180 17.20 9.65 -6.05
CA THR A 180 17.94 9.52 -7.31
C THR A 180 18.51 8.12 -7.56
N GLY A 181 18.33 7.18 -6.63
CA GLY A 181 18.73 5.78 -6.73
C GLY A 181 17.66 4.86 -6.18
N ILE A 182 17.74 3.58 -6.54
CA ILE A 182 16.78 2.57 -6.13
C ILE A 182 17.09 2.11 -4.70
N VAL A 183 16.11 2.20 -3.82
CA VAL A 183 16.16 1.65 -2.46
C VAL A 183 14.93 0.80 -2.24
N VAL A 184 15.16 -0.49 -2.01
CA VAL A 184 14.10 -1.44 -1.68
C VAL A 184 14.29 -1.89 -0.24
N LYS A 185 13.25 -1.73 0.57
CA LYS A 185 13.20 -2.21 1.95
C LYS A 185 12.55 -3.59 1.95
N SER A 186 13.34 -4.62 2.21
CA SER A 186 12.80 -5.95 2.45
C SER A 186 12.17 -6.07 3.83
N HIS A 187 11.21 -6.98 3.97
CA HIS A 187 10.64 -7.34 5.27
C HIS A 187 11.67 -8.10 6.10
N GLY A 188 11.74 -7.86 7.41
CA GLY A 188 12.72 -8.52 8.30
C GLY A 188 12.60 -10.05 8.39
N SER A 189 11.51 -10.63 7.86
CA SER A 189 11.28 -12.08 7.75
C SER A 189 11.39 -12.60 6.32
N ALA A 190 11.87 -11.80 5.36
CA ALA A 190 12.04 -12.22 3.97
C ALA A 190 13.21 -13.21 3.87
N ASP A 191 13.03 -14.28 3.10
CA ASP A 191 14.09 -15.21 2.72
C ASP A 191 14.73 -14.79 1.39
N ILE A 192 15.84 -15.46 1.02
CA ILE A 192 16.57 -15.16 -0.21
C ILE A 192 15.70 -15.37 -1.47
N ALA A 193 14.69 -16.25 -1.41
CA ALA A 193 13.78 -16.51 -2.52
C ALA A 193 12.73 -15.40 -2.69
N SER A 194 12.63 -14.49 -1.72
CA SER A 194 11.73 -13.34 -1.72
C SER A 194 12.37 -12.10 -2.36
N PHE A 195 13.61 -12.17 -2.78
CA PHE A 195 14.35 -11.17 -3.55
C PHE A 195 14.41 -11.53 -5.04
#